data_dc3df7f11984f07f7b27d517fc0de6a4
#
_entry.id   dc3df7f11984f07f7b27d517fc0de6a4
#
_cell.length_a   1.000
_cell.length_b   1.000
_cell.length_c   1.000
_cell.angle_alpha   90.00
_cell.angle_beta   90.00
_cell.angle_gamma   90.00
#
_symmetry.space_group_name_H-M   'P 1'
#
loop_
_entity.id
_entity.type
_entity.pdbx_description
1 polymer ?
#
loop_
_entity_poly.entity_id
_entity_poly.type
_entity_poly.pdbx_seq_one_letter_code
_entity_poly.pdbx_strand_id
1 'polypeptide(L)'
;MKIFVVIILTFLLASSLVADVEKGKRYYMKNFKQKFKINGLDFVQLHTQAEWHALFEDKGKNFIVIFSKKYPKQKKFLNDPKTWKKLQHVRDFAIEYANDSGKVPSCSDSGATNMPFDLEVKESSSDNFF
;
A
#
# COMPACT_ATOMS: atom_id res chain seq x y z
N MET A 1 35.60 0.85 18.99
CA MET A 1 35.34 0.01 17.79
C MET A 1 34.07 -0.81 17.91
N LYS A 2 33.81 -1.51 18.99
CA LYS A 2 32.59 -2.34 19.10
C LYS A 2 31.28 -1.53 19.03
N ILE A 3 31.27 -0.33 19.57
CA ILE A 3 30.09 0.55 19.57
C ILE A 3 29.78 1.07 18.14
N PHE A 4 30.81 1.38 17.38
CA PHE A 4 30.63 1.85 16.00
C PHE A 4 30.05 0.78 15.09
N VAL A 5 30.44 -0.47 15.29
CA VAL A 5 29.93 -1.59 14.50
C VAL A 5 28.45 -1.83 14.78
N VAL A 6 28.03 -1.67 16.03
CA VAL A 6 26.61 -1.84 16.41
C VAL A 6 25.75 -0.71 15.82
N ILE A 7 26.26 0.52 15.79
CA ILE A 7 25.52 1.66 15.22
C ILE A 7 25.37 1.51 13.71
N ILE A 8 26.40 1.02 13.02
CA ILE A 8 26.33 0.80 11.58
C ILE A 8 25.35 -0.34 11.25
N LEU A 9 25.33 -1.38 12.07
CA LEU A 9 24.46 -2.51 11.86
C LEU A 9 22.98 -2.15 12.07
N THR A 10 22.68 -1.28 13.01
CA THR A 10 21.31 -0.81 13.26
C THR A 10 20.81 0.12 12.15
N PHE A 11 21.69 0.86 11.50
CA PHE A 11 21.31 1.75 10.42
C PHE A 11 20.95 1.00 9.13
N LEU A 12 21.54 -0.17 8.92
CA LEU A 12 21.28 -1.02 7.75
C LEU A 12 19.92 -1.71 7.79
N LEU A 13 19.35 -1.91 8.98
CA LEU A 13 18.07 -2.58 9.14
C LEU A 13 16.86 -1.67 8.83
N ALA A 14 17.04 -0.36 8.95
CA ALA A 14 15.95 0.59 8.73
C ALA A 14 15.61 0.79 7.25
N SER A 15 16.55 0.56 6.36
CA SER A 15 16.35 0.79 4.93
C SER A 15 15.57 -0.31 4.22
N SER A 16 15.50 -1.50 4.79
CA SER A 16 14.79 -2.61 4.17
C SER A 16 13.26 -2.48 4.28
N LEU A 17 12.75 -1.87 5.33
CA LEU A 17 11.32 -1.70 5.54
C LEU A 17 10.68 -0.76 4.52
N VAL A 18 11.35 0.33 4.19
CA VAL A 18 10.86 1.29 3.20
C VAL A 18 10.84 0.68 1.80
N ALA A 19 11.86 -0.11 1.47
CA ALA A 19 11.93 -0.80 0.19
C ALA A 19 10.79 -1.80 0.00
N ASP A 20 10.38 -2.50 1.06
CA ASP A 20 9.29 -3.47 1.01
C ASP A 20 7.92 -2.79 0.86
N VAL A 21 7.70 -1.66 1.49
CA VAL A 21 6.49 -0.86 1.35
C VAL A 21 6.34 -0.37 -0.10
N GLU A 22 7.39 0.19 -0.68
CA GLU A 22 7.36 0.66 -2.07
C GLU A 22 7.19 -0.50 -3.06
N LYS A 23 7.79 -1.64 -2.78
CA LYS A 23 7.62 -2.85 -3.58
C LYS A 23 6.17 -3.34 -3.51
N GLY A 24 5.57 -3.31 -2.33
CA GLY A 24 4.17 -3.65 -2.12
C GLY A 24 3.22 -2.74 -2.88
N LYS A 25 3.47 -1.44 -2.85
CA LYS A 25 2.72 -0.45 -3.62
C LYS A 25 2.78 -0.75 -5.12
N ARG A 26 3.97 -0.98 -5.66
CA ARG A 26 4.13 -1.33 -7.07
C ARG A 26 3.41 -2.63 -7.44
N TYR A 27 3.49 -3.65 -6.60
CA TYR A 27 2.79 -4.91 -6.85
C TYR A 27 1.28 -4.72 -6.82
N TYR A 28 0.77 -3.94 -5.88
CA TYR A 28 -0.65 -3.64 -5.84
C TYR A 28 -1.10 -2.93 -7.13
N MET A 29 -0.44 -1.85 -7.48
CA MET A 29 -0.79 -1.07 -8.66
C MET A 29 -0.72 -1.88 -9.95
N LYS A 30 0.26 -2.77 -10.07
CA LYS A 30 0.48 -3.55 -11.27
C LYS A 30 -0.42 -4.79 -11.38
N ASN A 31 -0.66 -5.47 -10.25
CA ASN A 31 -1.28 -6.79 -10.28
C ASN A 31 -2.69 -6.83 -9.65
N PHE A 32 -2.99 -5.96 -8.70
CA PHE A 32 -4.23 -6.04 -7.94
C PHE A 32 -5.24 -4.95 -8.28
N LYS A 33 -4.77 -3.75 -8.55
CA LYS A 33 -5.63 -2.60 -8.85
C LYS A 33 -6.67 -2.90 -9.93
N GLN A 34 -6.24 -3.48 -11.04
CA GLN A 34 -7.11 -3.83 -12.15
C GLN A 34 -8.14 -4.91 -11.78
N LYS A 35 -7.73 -5.82 -10.92
CA LYS A 35 -8.56 -6.96 -10.52
C LYS A 35 -9.60 -6.58 -9.47
N PHE A 36 -9.24 -5.72 -8.54
CA PHE A 36 -10.14 -5.27 -7.49
C PHE A 36 -10.93 -4.01 -7.88
N LYS A 37 -10.48 -3.29 -8.91
CA LYS A 37 -11.10 -2.03 -9.33
C LYS A 37 -11.06 -0.95 -8.25
N ILE A 38 -10.04 -0.99 -7.40
CA ILE A 38 -9.83 -0.02 -6.32
C ILE A 38 -8.42 0.57 -6.49
N ASN A 39 -8.28 1.87 -6.38
CA ASN A 39 -6.97 2.50 -6.41
C ASN A 39 -6.19 2.20 -5.11
N GLY A 40 -4.89 2.51 -5.11
CA GLY A 40 -4.03 2.15 -3.98
C GLY A 40 -4.40 2.85 -2.68
N LEU A 41 -4.81 4.10 -2.73
CA LEU A 41 -5.23 4.84 -1.54
C LEU A 41 -6.50 4.24 -0.94
N ASP A 42 -7.52 4.06 -1.75
CA ASP A 42 -8.78 3.49 -1.28
C ASP A 42 -8.59 2.08 -0.73
N PHE A 43 -7.71 1.30 -1.35
CA PHE A 43 -7.39 -0.04 -0.87
C PHE A 43 -6.82 0.00 0.55
N VAL A 44 -5.76 0.77 0.79
CA VAL A 44 -5.10 0.79 2.11
C VAL A 44 -6.00 1.39 3.19
N GLN A 45 -6.94 2.25 2.81
CA GLN A 45 -7.89 2.88 3.74
C GLN A 45 -9.06 1.97 4.14
N LEU A 46 -9.17 0.78 3.56
CA LEU A 46 -10.25 -0.15 3.88
C LEU A 46 -10.23 -0.62 5.33
N HIS A 47 -9.06 -0.71 5.92
CA HIS A 47 -8.87 -1.29 7.25
C HIS A 47 -7.86 -0.51 8.08
N THR A 48 -7.92 -0.73 9.40
CA THR A 48 -6.90 -0.25 10.33
C THR A 48 -5.64 -1.10 10.24
N GLN A 49 -4.56 -0.63 10.84
CA GLN A 49 -3.32 -1.42 10.91
C GLN A 49 -3.54 -2.78 11.56
N ALA A 50 -4.28 -2.81 12.68
CA ALA A 50 -4.58 -4.05 13.38
C ALA A 50 -5.41 -5.02 12.53
N GLU A 51 -6.39 -4.51 11.80
CA GLU A 51 -7.20 -5.32 10.89
C GLU A 51 -6.38 -5.88 9.73
N TRP A 52 -5.51 -5.06 9.16
CA TRP A 52 -4.60 -5.55 8.12
C TRP A 52 -3.67 -6.63 8.63
N HIS A 53 -3.12 -6.47 9.85
CA HIS A 53 -2.31 -7.52 10.46
C HIS A 53 -3.09 -8.83 10.57
N ALA A 54 -4.32 -8.77 11.07
CA ALA A 54 -5.17 -9.96 11.22
C ALA A 54 -5.49 -10.62 9.87
N LEU A 55 -5.76 -9.81 8.84
CA LEU A 55 -6.04 -10.33 7.50
C LEU A 55 -4.84 -11.05 6.88
N PHE A 56 -3.63 -10.57 7.16
CA PHE A 56 -2.42 -11.15 6.59
C PHE A 56 -1.75 -12.20 7.48
N GLU A 57 -2.33 -12.53 8.63
CA GLU A 57 -1.85 -13.65 9.43
C GLU A 57 -1.95 -14.96 8.66
N ASP A 58 -1.13 -15.92 9.07
CA ASP A 58 -1.10 -17.24 8.45
C ASP A 58 -1.03 -17.15 6.93
N LYS A 59 -0.02 -16.43 6.47
CA LYS A 59 0.27 -16.30 5.04
C LYS A 59 -0.85 -15.63 4.24
N GLY A 60 -1.61 -14.75 4.86
CA GLY A 60 -2.69 -14.04 4.19
C GLY A 60 -3.94 -14.87 3.96
N LYS A 61 -4.12 -15.92 4.72
CA LYS A 61 -5.27 -16.82 4.57
C LYS A 61 -6.60 -16.09 4.70
N ASN A 62 -6.75 -15.26 5.73
CA ASN A 62 -7.98 -14.50 5.92
C ASN A 62 -8.23 -13.50 4.81
N PHE A 63 -7.18 -12.84 4.36
CA PHE A 63 -7.24 -11.94 3.21
C PHE A 63 -7.77 -12.67 1.96
N ILE A 64 -7.18 -13.82 1.66
CA ILE A 64 -7.57 -14.62 0.50
C ILE A 64 -9.03 -15.03 0.58
N VAL A 65 -9.48 -15.50 1.75
CA VAL A 65 -10.87 -15.92 1.95
C VAL A 65 -11.85 -14.77 1.74
N ILE A 66 -11.61 -13.64 2.40
CA ILE A 66 -12.50 -12.49 2.37
C ILE A 66 -12.53 -11.86 0.97
N PHE A 67 -11.38 -11.65 0.38
CA PHE A 67 -11.29 -11.04 -0.95
C PHE A 67 -11.77 -11.98 -2.05
N SER A 68 -11.65 -13.29 -1.89
CA SER A 68 -12.23 -14.25 -2.83
C SER A 68 -13.75 -14.23 -2.80
N LYS A 69 -14.35 -13.96 -1.65
CA LYS A 69 -15.82 -13.79 -1.55
C LYS A 69 -16.26 -12.48 -2.19
N LYS A 70 -15.51 -11.42 -1.93
CA LYS A 70 -15.82 -10.10 -2.48
C LYS A 70 -15.59 -10.03 -4.00
N TYR A 71 -14.59 -10.71 -4.48
CA TYR A 71 -14.20 -10.75 -5.89
C TYR A 71 -14.13 -12.19 -6.41
N PRO A 72 -15.26 -12.86 -6.62
CA PRO A 72 -15.28 -14.28 -6.99
C PRO A 72 -14.50 -14.61 -8.26
N LYS A 73 -14.49 -13.68 -9.21
CA LYS A 73 -13.73 -13.85 -10.46
C LYS A 73 -12.21 -13.91 -10.22
N GLN A 74 -11.74 -13.41 -9.10
CA GLN A 74 -10.31 -13.37 -8.76
C GLN A 74 -9.89 -14.50 -7.82
N LYS A 75 -10.78 -15.41 -7.48
CA LYS A 75 -10.51 -16.52 -6.56
C LYS A 75 -9.29 -17.34 -6.98
N LYS A 76 -9.21 -17.68 -8.25
CA LYS A 76 -8.08 -18.46 -8.78
C LYS A 76 -6.76 -17.70 -8.65
N PHE A 77 -6.77 -16.42 -9.00
CA PHE A 77 -5.60 -15.54 -8.88
C PHE A 77 -5.16 -15.39 -7.43
N LEU A 78 -6.09 -15.19 -6.51
CA LEU A 78 -5.79 -15.02 -5.08
C LEU A 78 -5.22 -16.29 -4.43
N ASN A 79 -5.58 -17.45 -4.94
CA ASN A 79 -5.09 -18.72 -4.42
C ASN A 79 -3.82 -19.22 -5.11
N ASP A 80 -3.28 -18.48 -6.08
CA ASP A 80 -2.04 -18.83 -6.75
C ASP A 80 -0.84 -18.59 -5.83
N PRO A 81 0.06 -19.57 -5.66
CA PRO A 81 1.27 -19.38 -4.85
C PRO A 81 2.14 -18.21 -5.26
N LYS A 82 2.17 -17.87 -6.53
CA LYS A 82 2.92 -16.70 -7.03
C LYS A 82 2.32 -15.38 -6.54
N THR A 83 1.00 -15.29 -6.51
CA THR A 83 0.28 -14.16 -5.97
C THR A 83 0.58 -14.02 -4.49
N TRP A 84 0.63 -15.13 -3.80
CA TRP A 84 0.87 -15.14 -2.38
C TRP A 84 2.19 -14.53 -1.97
N LYS A 85 3.25 -14.79 -2.71
CA LYS A 85 4.56 -14.16 -2.47
C LYS A 85 4.49 -12.63 -2.61
N LYS A 86 3.70 -12.14 -3.55
CA LYS A 86 3.49 -10.71 -3.75
C LYS A 86 2.64 -10.09 -2.64
N LEU A 87 1.71 -10.85 -2.09
CA LEU A 87 0.86 -10.39 -0.99
C LEU A 87 1.65 -10.01 0.26
N GLN A 88 2.80 -10.63 0.50
CA GLN A 88 3.65 -10.27 1.64
C GLN A 88 4.13 -8.81 1.54
N HIS A 89 4.43 -8.36 0.35
CA HIS A 89 4.82 -6.96 0.13
C HIS A 89 3.61 -6.03 0.13
N VAL A 90 2.49 -6.48 -0.42
CA VAL A 90 1.23 -5.73 -0.37
C VAL A 90 0.78 -5.52 1.08
N ARG A 91 1.00 -6.50 1.95
CA ARG A 91 0.77 -6.35 3.38
C ARG A 91 1.51 -5.14 3.96
N ASP A 92 2.80 -5.03 3.68
CA ASP A 92 3.62 -3.95 4.21
C ASP A 92 3.10 -2.58 3.71
N PHE A 93 2.70 -2.50 2.47
CA PHE A 93 2.07 -1.32 1.90
C PHE A 93 0.73 -1.00 2.57
N ALA A 94 -0.12 -1.98 2.78
CA ALA A 94 -1.43 -1.80 3.39
C ALA A 94 -1.33 -1.33 4.84
N ILE A 95 -0.43 -1.92 5.62
CA ILE A 95 -0.24 -1.56 7.03
C ILE A 95 0.36 -0.15 7.16
N GLU A 96 1.34 0.18 6.35
CA GLU A 96 2.01 1.49 6.41
C GLU A 96 1.03 2.63 6.18
N TYR A 97 0.07 2.46 5.28
CA TYR A 97 -0.88 3.50 4.91
C TYR A 97 -2.33 3.20 5.31
N ALA A 98 -2.53 2.33 6.28
CA ALA A 98 -3.85 2.02 6.81
C ALA A 98 -4.60 3.27 7.28
N ASN A 99 -5.90 3.18 7.42
CA ASN A 99 -6.75 4.34 7.72
C ASN A 99 -6.42 5.03 9.04
N ASP A 100 -5.79 4.33 9.97
CA ASP A 100 -5.38 4.87 11.26
C ASP A 100 -3.88 5.17 11.35
N SER A 101 -3.13 5.05 10.25
CA SER A 101 -1.69 5.27 10.25
C SER A 101 -1.30 6.76 10.28
N GLY A 102 -2.20 7.64 9.88
CA GLY A 102 -1.89 9.05 9.68
C GLY A 102 -1.04 9.35 8.45
N LYS A 103 -0.77 8.35 7.62
CA LYS A 103 0.05 8.48 6.41
C LYS A 103 -0.78 8.18 5.17
N VAL A 104 -0.43 8.81 4.06
CA VAL A 104 -1.00 8.52 2.76
C VAL A 104 0.09 8.21 1.76
N PRO A 105 -0.12 7.23 0.89
CA PRO A 105 0.84 6.94 -0.15
C PRO A 105 0.90 8.11 -1.15
N SER A 106 2.10 8.44 -1.56
CA SER A 106 2.25 9.47 -2.58
C SER A 106 1.72 8.94 -3.91
N CYS A 107 1.01 9.77 -4.59
CA CYS A 107 0.51 9.42 -5.90
C CYS A 107 1.56 9.45 -6.95
N SER A 108 2.72 9.54 -6.58
CA SER A 108 3.67 10.05 -7.42
C SER A 108 4.38 9.07 -8.18
N ASP A 109 3.79 8.20 -8.73
CA ASP A 109 4.47 7.51 -9.76
C ASP A 109 4.88 8.42 -10.87
N SER A 110 4.23 9.50 -10.97
CA SER A 110 4.59 10.48 -11.90
C SER A 110 5.28 11.60 -11.27
N GLY A 111 5.56 11.44 -10.14
CA GLY A 111 6.36 12.35 -9.49
C GLY A 111 5.95 13.75 -9.53
N ALA A 112 5.30 14.09 -10.28
CA ALA A 112 5.17 15.31 -10.50
C ALA A 112 4.30 16.03 -9.79
N THR A 113 3.87 15.79 -9.44
CA THR A 113 3.09 16.07 -8.98
C THR A 113 2.82 16.93 -8.15
N ASN A 114 2.86 17.08 -7.58
CA ASN A 114 2.80 17.67 -6.64
C ASN A 114 2.43 18.83 -6.63
N MET A 115 1.87 19.09 -6.78
CA MET A 115 1.65 20.09 -6.90
C MET A 115 0.76 20.83 -6.34
N PRO A 116 1.23 21.63 -5.89
CA PRO A 116 0.60 22.73 -5.35
C PRO A 116 -0.38 23.31 -6.26
N PHE A 117 -0.17 22.98 -7.35
CA PHE A 117 -0.95 23.54 -8.32
C PHE A 117 -2.42 23.13 -8.21
N ASP A 118 -2.68 22.11 -7.58
CA ASP A 118 -4.05 21.70 -7.33
C ASP A 118 -4.84 22.76 -6.55
N LEU A 119 -4.12 23.52 -5.78
CA LEU A 119 -4.73 24.61 -5.04
C LEU A 119 -5.15 25.76 -5.96
N GLU A 120 -4.37 26.00 -6.97
CA GLU A 120 -4.67 27.05 -7.94
C GLU A 120 -5.91 26.72 -8.75
N VAL A 121 -6.04 25.48 -9.13
CA VAL A 121 -7.21 25.02 -9.86
C VAL A 121 -8.46 25.21 -9.02
N LYS A 122 -8.34 24.99 -7.75
CA LYS A 122 -9.46 25.14 -6.84
C LYS A 122 -9.87 26.60 -6.70
N GLU A 123 -8.92 27.48 -6.64
CA GLU A 123 -9.21 28.90 -6.54
C GLU A 123 -9.85 29.43 -7.82
N SER A 124 -9.34 29.01 -8.93
CA SER A 124 -9.90 29.46 -10.20
C SER A 124 -11.33 28.98 -10.40
N SER A 125 -11.65 27.83 -9.88
CA SER A 125 -13.01 27.34 -9.99
C SER A 125 -13.98 28.10 -9.10
N SER A 126 -13.50 28.65 -8.01
CA SER A 126 -14.36 29.46 -7.17
C SER A 126 -14.66 30.85 -7.79
N ASP A 127 -13.73 31.32 -8.56
CA ASP A 127 -13.92 32.60 -9.21
C ASP A 127 -14.95 32.57 -10.34
N ASN A 128 -15.15 31.42 -10.88
CA ASN A 128 -16.12 31.26 -11.95
C ASN A 128 -17.57 31.24 -11.48
N PHE A 129 -17.79 31.31 -10.20
CA PHE A 129 -19.14 31.34 -9.68
C PHE A 129 -19.71 32.73 -9.56
N PHE A 130 -18.93 33.70 -9.79
CA PHE A 130 -19.35 35.09 -9.75
C PHE A 130 -19.29 35.72 -11.15
#